data_5882dfed04f1ce25f311be1ece628262
#
_entry.id   5882dfed04f1ce25f311be1ece628262
#
_cell.length_a   1.000
_cell.length_b   1.000
_cell.length_c   1.000
_cell.angle_alpha   90.00
_cell.angle_beta   90.00
_cell.angle_gamma   90.00
#
_symmetry.space_group_name_H-M   'P 1'
#
loop_
_entity.id
_entity.type
_entity.pdbx_description
1 polymer ?
#
loop_
_entity_poly.entity_id
_entity_poly.type
_entity_poly.pdbx_seq_one_letter_code
_entity_poly.pdbx_strand_id
1 'polypeptide(L)' 'MKITINGETKAVSVETLAALVEMLGMKPDRVAIELNREIVPRERWGQTQLQDGDALEIVHFVGGGGLPTHFSTC' A
#
# COMPACT_ATOMS: atom_id res chain seq x y z
N MET A 1 -1.52 -15.59 4.40
CA MET A 1 -1.56 -15.42 2.94
C MET A 1 -0.26 -14.81 2.45
N LYS A 2 0.03 -15.01 1.18
CA LYS A 2 1.22 -14.43 0.57
C LYS A 2 0.80 -13.38 -0.43
N ILE A 3 1.42 -12.22 -0.34
CA ILE A 3 1.19 -11.12 -1.28
C ILE A 3 2.54 -10.61 -1.75
N THR A 4 2.52 -9.85 -2.83
CA THR A 4 3.73 -9.24 -3.36
C THR A 4 3.64 -7.73 -3.14
N ILE A 5 4.67 -7.16 -2.55
CA ILE A 5 4.74 -5.72 -2.32
C ILE A 5 6.00 -5.21 -2.99
N ASN A 6 5.83 -4.35 -3.99
CA ASN A 6 6.94 -3.79 -4.75
C ASN A 6 7.89 -4.86 -5.24
N GLY A 7 7.32 -5.96 -5.73
CA GLY A 7 8.10 -7.06 -6.29
C GLY A 7 8.61 -8.08 -5.29
N GLU A 8 8.37 -7.89 -4.01
CA GLU A 8 8.82 -8.82 -2.98
C GLU A 8 7.64 -9.58 -2.39
N THR A 9 7.75 -10.89 -2.34
CA THR A 9 6.71 -11.73 -1.75
C THR A 9 6.84 -11.71 -0.23
N LYS A 10 5.73 -11.45 0.43
CA LYS A 10 5.67 -11.41 1.89
C LYS A 10 4.50 -12.22 2.39
N ALA A 11 4.70 -12.90 3.50
CA ALA A 11 3.62 -13.59 4.19
C ALA A 11 3.00 -12.61 5.19
N VAL A 12 1.69 -12.45 5.12
CA VAL A 12 0.99 -11.53 6.01
C VAL A 12 -0.24 -12.22 6.56
N SER A 13 -0.72 -11.71 7.70
CA SER A 13 -1.94 -12.25 8.32
C SER A 13 -3.03 -11.20 8.45
N VAL A 14 -2.82 -10.02 7.89
CA VAL A 14 -3.83 -8.96 7.91
C VAL A 14 -4.86 -9.19 6.81
N GLU A 15 -6.05 -8.64 6.99
CA GLU A 15 -7.15 -8.90 6.05
C GLU A 15 -7.47 -7.73 5.15
N THR A 16 -7.16 -6.49 5.58
CA THR A 16 -7.49 -5.31 4.79
C THR A 16 -6.25 -4.53 4.45
N LEU A 17 -6.38 -3.70 3.43
CA LEU A 17 -5.29 -2.84 3.01
C LEU A 17 -4.92 -1.85 4.12
N ALA A 18 -5.91 -1.33 4.84
CA ALA A 18 -5.64 -0.43 5.96
C ALA A 18 -4.82 -1.12 7.04
N ALA A 19 -5.15 -2.37 7.35
CA ALA A 19 -4.41 -3.13 8.35
C ALA A 19 -2.98 -3.40 7.88
N LEU A 20 -2.79 -3.63 6.58
CA LEU A 20 -1.46 -3.84 6.04
C LEU A 20 -0.60 -2.60 6.21
N VAL A 21 -1.12 -1.43 5.89
CA VAL A 21 -0.38 -0.19 6.03
C VAL A 21 0.03 0.03 7.48
N GLU A 22 -0.87 -0.26 8.40
CA GLU A 22 -0.58 -0.14 9.82
C GLU A 22 0.48 -1.14 10.26
N MET A 23 0.38 -2.38 9.80
CA MET A 23 1.37 -3.40 10.12
C MET A 23 2.76 -3.01 9.63
N LEU A 24 2.84 -2.39 8.47
CA LEU A 24 4.12 -1.98 7.90
C LEU A 24 4.67 -0.71 8.55
N GLY A 25 3.90 -0.08 9.43
CA GLY A 25 4.36 1.13 10.11
C GLY A 25 4.39 2.35 9.22
N MET A 26 3.68 2.32 8.11
CA MET A 26 3.65 3.46 7.19
C MET A 26 2.54 4.43 7.59
N LYS A 27 2.75 5.69 7.25
CA LYS A 27 1.75 6.72 7.50
C LYS A 27 0.78 6.77 6.33
N PRO A 28 -0.53 6.61 6.59
CA PRO A 28 -1.50 6.54 5.49
C PRO A 28 -1.50 7.77 4.60
N ASP A 29 -1.23 8.95 5.16
CA ASP A 29 -1.23 10.19 4.39
C ASP A 29 0.07 10.42 3.62
N ARG A 30 1.01 9.49 3.70
CA ARG A 30 2.31 9.63 3.05
C ARG A 30 2.54 8.61 1.94
N VAL A 31 1.58 7.75 1.67
CA VAL A 31 1.75 6.69 0.69
C VAL A 31 0.56 6.62 -0.26
N ALA A 32 0.82 6.14 -1.46
CA ALA A 32 -0.23 5.78 -2.41
C ALA A 32 -0.07 4.30 -2.70
N ILE A 33 -1.18 3.62 -2.91
CA ILE A 33 -1.17 2.18 -3.08
C ILE A 33 -1.94 1.78 -4.33
N GLU A 34 -1.29 0.92 -5.14
CA GLU A 34 -1.96 0.22 -6.23
C GLU A 34 -2.15 -1.23 -5.81
N LEU A 35 -3.33 -1.74 -6.03
CA LEU A 35 -3.63 -3.14 -5.80
C LEU A 35 -3.97 -3.76 -7.14
N ASN A 36 -3.14 -4.69 -7.59
CA ASN A 36 -3.32 -5.34 -8.89
C ASN A 36 -3.47 -4.32 -10.00
N ARG A 37 -2.60 -3.29 -9.98
CA ARG A 37 -2.50 -2.23 -10.98
C ARG A 37 -3.61 -1.20 -10.94
N GLU A 38 -4.41 -1.20 -9.87
CA GLU A 38 -5.44 -0.20 -9.70
C GLU A 38 -5.18 0.60 -8.44
N ILE A 39 -5.24 1.91 -8.56
CA ILE A 39 -5.04 2.78 -7.40
C ILE A 39 -6.26 2.66 -6.50
N VAL A 40 -5.99 2.44 -5.21
CA VAL A 40 -7.04 2.34 -4.21
C VAL A 40 -7.01 3.61 -3.37
N PRO A 41 -8.09 4.43 -3.42
CA PRO A 41 -8.15 5.62 -2.59
C PRO A 41 -8.07 5.26 -1.11
N ARG A 42 -7.42 6.13 -0.34
CA ARG A 42 -7.19 5.87 1.08
C ARG A 42 -8.48 5.57 1.84
N GLU A 43 -9.56 6.26 1.49
CA GLU A 43 -10.83 6.07 2.18
C GLU A 43 -11.44 4.69 1.93
N ARG A 44 -10.88 3.94 0.99
CA ARG A 44 -11.35 2.58 0.72
C ARG A 44 -10.47 1.50 1.31
N TRP A 45 -9.34 1.86 1.88
CA TRP A 45 -8.40 0.84 2.38
C TRP A 45 -9.01 -0.05 3.44
N GLY A 46 -9.85 0.51 4.30
CA GLY A 46 -10.48 -0.28 5.36
C GLY A 46 -11.51 -1.26 4.86
N GLN A 47 -11.99 -1.08 3.64
CA GLN A 47 -12.98 -1.97 3.02
C GLN A 47 -12.38 -2.85 1.94
N THR A 48 -11.09 -2.67 1.66
CA THR A 48 -10.42 -3.43 0.62
C THR A 48 -9.80 -4.67 1.22
N GLN A 49 -10.35 -5.81 0.89
CA GLN A 49 -9.88 -7.09 1.40
C GLN A 49 -8.72 -7.60 0.56
N LEU A 50 -7.68 -8.05 1.25
CA LEU A 50 -6.53 -8.66 0.60
C LEU A 50 -6.80 -10.13 0.37
N GLN A 51 -6.25 -10.65 -0.71
CA GLN A 51 -6.37 -12.05 -1.06
C GLN A 51 -4.99 -12.60 -1.36
N ASP A 52 -4.86 -13.90 -1.18
CA ASP A 52 -3.62 -14.58 -1.48
C ASP A 52 -3.26 -14.34 -2.94
N GLY A 53 -2.02 -13.96 -3.19
CA GLY A 53 -1.57 -13.69 -4.54
C GLY A 53 -1.72 -12.26 -5.00
N ASP A 54 -2.28 -11.39 -4.18
CA ASP A 54 -2.41 -9.98 -4.56
C ASP A 54 -1.04 -9.34 -4.75
N ALA A 55 -0.97 -8.42 -5.72
CA ALA A 55 0.24 -7.67 -6.00
C ALA A 55 0.00 -6.19 -5.71
N LEU A 56 0.85 -5.64 -4.88
CA LEU A 56 0.74 -4.24 -4.46
C LEU A 56 1.98 -3.47 -4.86
N GLU A 57 1.74 -2.20 -5.20
CA GLU A 57 2.81 -1.22 -5.34
C GLU A 57 2.53 -0.11 -4.35
N ILE A 58 3.51 0.17 -3.49
CA ILE A 58 3.39 1.22 -2.48
C ILE A 58 4.43 2.26 -2.79
N VAL A 59 3.98 3.50 -2.92
CA VAL A 59 4.85 4.61 -3.28
C VAL A 59 4.80 5.64 -2.16
N HIS A 60 5.96 6.06 -1.68
CA HIS A 60 6.06 7.11 -0.67
C HIS A 60 6.15 8.46 -1.34
N PHE A 61 5.45 9.43 -0.78
CA PHE A 61 5.61 10.81 -1.21
C PHE A 61 6.90 11.37 -0.62
N VAL A 62 7.66 12.06 -1.46
CA VAL A 62 8.94 12.64 -1.07
C VAL A 62 8.79 14.15 -1.05
N GLY A 63 9.28 14.76 0.01
CA GLY A 63 9.23 16.21 0.15
C GLY A 63 8.18 16.64 1.16
N GLY A 64 8.07 17.94 1.36
CA GLY A 64 7.15 18.52 2.31
C GLY A 64 5.75 18.63 1.78
N GLY A 65 4.90 19.38 2.45
CA GLY A 65 3.51 19.50 2.08
C GLY A 65 3.30 19.97 0.64
N GLY A 66 2.08 19.82 0.16
CA GLY A 66 1.74 20.15 -1.20
C GLY A 66 1.76 18.90 -2.08
N LEU A 67 1.70 19.13 -3.38
CA LEU A 67 1.70 18.01 -4.32
C LEU A 67 3.09 17.42 -4.42
N PRO A 68 3.21 16.11 -4.37
CA PRO A 68 4.50 15.47 -4.52
C PRO A 68 5.01 15.65 -5.95
N THR A 69 6.31 15.88 -6.09
CA THR A 69 6.93 16.03 -7.40
C THR A 69 7.49 14.73 -7.92
N HIS A 70 7.72 13.79 -7.03
CA HIS A 70 8.12 12.45 -7.42
C HIS A 70 7.90 11.50 -6.25
N PHE A 71 8.01 10.21 -6.54
CA PHE A 71 7.76 9.15 -5.57
C PHE A 71 8.99 8.26 -5.47
N SER A 72 9.17 7.66 -4.31
CA SER A 72 10.14 6.59 -4.18
C SER A 72 9.40 5.29 -3.88
N THR A 73 9.81 4.22 -4.55
CA THR A 73 9.20 2.91 -4.35
C THR A 73 9.80 2.25 -3.11
N CYS A 74 8.95 1.71 -2.27
CA CYS A 74 9.40 1.02 -1.06
C CYS A 74 9.91 -0.37 -1.36
#